data_386c2219d22e74cfaf4888e770708e39
#
_entry.id   386c2219d22e74cfaf4888e770708e39
#
_cell.length_a   1.000
_cell.length_b   1.000
_cell.length_c   1.000
_cell.angle_alpha   90.00
_cell.angle_beta   90.00
_cell.angle_gamma   90.00
#
_symmetry.space_group_name_H-M   'P 1'
#
loop_
_entity.id
_entity.type
_entity.pdbx_description
1 polymer ?
#
loop_
_entity_poly.entity_id
_entity_poly.type
_entity_poly.pdbx_seq_one_letter_code
_entity_poly.pdbx_strand_id
1 'polypeptide(L)'
;MTHHGILYDEHVVLGATFSLDEAGCEHVMSYPQQSPDTVESKDLADHECFITDMSGVFYRVLSGMDAQAYISMLSATDHAGIGDTRLSCVLSGDGSVISYPYIAHSGDNEYVILDTSARSQTLDMWMDFVQHIKQDTYEPFANVHIETYDEKLVPIALYGNGVNQLLLDYLPQDSAIFENRRVDVISLDAHITCLCLHPCQSWYMLFVPAKYARLMWRSFLSFTYVKPKPYQHACDYLCAGLPDELNVNSNDKLTLTYRVLKNYNLVRSDTSYIGARELQTTKG
;
A
#
# COMPACT_ATOMS: atom_id res chain seq x y z
N MET A 1 -11.93 -24.04 0.25
CA MET A 1 -12.01 -23.74 1.70
C MET A 1 -11.85 -22.25 1.80
N THR A 2 -12.83 -21.55 2.36
CA THR A 2 -12.72 -20.10 2.63
C THR A 2 -11.69 -19.91 3.74
N HIS A 3 -10.60 -19.22 3.45
CA HIS A 3 -9.63 -18.85 4.47
C HIS A 3 -10.09 -17.55 5.13
N HIS A 4 -10.56 -17.67 6.36
CA HIS A 4 -10.88 -16.51 7.18
C HIS A 4 -9.58 -15.83 7.65
N GLY A 5 -9.51 -14.51 7.54
CA GLY A 5 -8.42 -13.70 8.06
C GLY A 5 -8.34 -13.77 9.60
N ILE A 6 -7.19 -13.38 10.16
CA ILE A 6 -6.93 -13.41 11.62
C ILE A 6 -7.93 -12.55 12.41
N LEU A 7 -8.43 -11.47 11.79
CA LEU A 7 -9.39 -10.55 12.40
C LEU A 7 -10.87 -10.91 12.15
N TYR A 8 -11.16 -12.02 11.44
CA TYR A 8 -12.51 -12.41 11.08
C TYR A 8 -13.50 -12.38 12.26
N ASP A 9 -13.15 -13.01 13.38
CA ASP A 9 -14.04 -13.04 14.56
C ASP A 9 -14.32 -11.64 15.12
N GLU A 10 -13.33 -10.72 15.04
CA GLU A 10 -13.49 -9.34 15.48
C GLU A 10 -14.52 -8.60 14.60
N HIS A 11 -14.50 -8.85 13.30
CA HIS A 11 -15.44 -8.28 12.35
C HIS A 11 -16.85 -8.85 12.55
N VAL A 12 -16.96 -10.16 12.80
CA VAL A 12 -18.26 -10.82 13.11
C VAL A 12 -18.89 -10.21 14.36
N VAL A 13 -18.10 -9.97 15.42
CA VAL A 13 -18.58 -9.31 16.64
C VAL A 13 -19.08 -7.90 16.38
N LEU A 14 -18.48 -7.19 15.44
CA LEU A 14 -18.91 -5.85 14.99
C LEU A 14 -20.10 -5.88 14.03
N GLY A 15 -20.61 -7.07 13.66
CA GLY A 15 -21.74 -7.25 12.75
C GLY A 15 -21.41 -7.02 11.29
N ALA A 16 -20.15 -7.17 10.89
CA ALA A 16 -19.70 -6.98 9.52
C ALA A 16 -20.38 -7.95 8.54
N THR A 17 -20.55 -7.49 7.29
CA THR A 17 -20.86 -8.35 6.13
C THR A 17 -19.58 -8.52 5.29
N PHE A 18 -19.50 -9.63 4.57
CA PHE A 18 -18.28 -10.00 3.85
C PHE A 18 -18.54 -10.29 2.37
N SER A 19 -17.54 -10.13 1.55
CA SER A 19 -17.50 -10.62 0.17
C SER A 19 -16.16 -11.30 -0.11
N LEU A 20 -16.15 -12.15 -1.12
CA LEU A 20 -14.93 -12.74 -1.68
C LEU A 20 -14.48 -11.92 -2.89
N ASP A 21 -13.20 -11.65 -2.98
CA ASP A 21 -12.60 -11.13 -4.20
C ASP A 21 -12.35 -12.25 -5.23
N GLU A 22 -11.81 -11.91 -6.40
CA GLU A 22 -11.49 -12.87 -7.46
C GLU A 22 -10.39 -13.86 -7.05
N ALA A 23 -9.54 -13.51 -6.10
CA ALA A 23 -8.49 -14.38 -5.55
C ALA A 23 -9.02 -15.32 -4.45
N GLY A 24 -10.29 -15.14 -4.02
CA GLY A 24 -10.92 -15.91 -2.95
C GLY A 24 -10.58 -15.40 -1.54
N CYS A 25 -10.00 -14.21 -1.42
CA CYS A 25 -9.80 -13.53 -0.15
C CYS A 25 -11.12 -12.91 0.32
N GLU A 26 -11.38 -13.03 1.61
CA GLU A 26 -12.60 -12.48 2.22
C GLU A 26 -12.35 -11.07 2.75
N HIS A 27 -13.14 -10.10 2.27
CA HIS A 27 -13.05 -8.71 2.68
C HIS A 27 -14.33 -8.24 3.36
N VAL A 28 -14.19 -7.37 4.34
CA VAL A 28 -15.34 -6.69 4.94
C VAL A 28 -15.96 -5.73 3.93
N MET A 29 -17.25 -5.93 3.64
CA MET A 29 -18.03 -5.09 2.74
C MET A 29 -18.71 -3.93 3.45
N SER A 30 -19.25 -4.18 4.65
CA SER A 30 -19.92 -3.14 5.43
C SER A 30 -19.95 -3.50 6.91
N TYR A 31 -20.09 -2.46 7.72
CA TYR A 31 -20.50 -2.58 9.12
C TYR A 31 -21.92 -2.02 9.28
N PRO A 32 -22.68 -2.46 10.29
CA PRO A 32 -23.98 -1.87 10.60
C PRO A 32 -23.82 -0.36 10.78
N GLN A 33 -24.69 0.43 10.19
CA GLN A 33 -24.70 1.86 10.40
C GLN A 33 -24.91 2.11 11.90
N GLN A 34 -23.96 2.78 12.54
CA GLN A 34 -24.18 3.35 13.85
C GLN A 34 -25.32 4.36 13.69
N SER A 35 -26.35 4.25 14.55
CA SER A 35 -27.56 5.09 14.48
C SER A 35 -27.21 6.57 14.31
N PRO A 36 -27.97 7.31 13.48
CA PRO A 36 -27.74 8.73 13.22
C PRO A 36 -28.00 9.65 14.43
N ASP A 37 -28.32 9.11 15.59
CA ASP A 37 -28.70 9.86 16.79
C ASP A 37 -27.53 10.41 17.63
N THR A 38 -26.28 10.14 17.25
CA THR A 38 -25.17 10.90 17.81
C THR A 38 -24.97 12.15 16.95
N VAL A 39 -25.34 13.29 17.51
CA VAL A 39 -25.09 14.63 16.99
C VAL A 39 -23.67 14.67 16.42
N GLU A 40 -23.56 14.66 15.09
CA GLU A 40 -22.32 14.97 14.39
C GLU A 40 -22.03 16.45 14.68
N SER A 41 -21.37 16.72 15.80
CA SER A 41 -20.76 18.03 16.00
C SER A 41 -19.67 18.16 14.92
N LYS A 42 -19.60 19.33 14.29
CA LYS A 42 -18.57 19.67 13.31
C LYS A 42 -17.16 19.40 13.83
N ASP A 43 -16.98 19.45 15.16
CA ASP A 43 -15.71 19.18 15.86
C ASP A 43 -15.29 17.69 15.84
N LEU A 44 -16.25 16.74 15.66
CA LEU A 44 -15.93 15.30 15.54
C LEU A 44 -15.35 14.96 14.15
N ALA A 45 -15.77 15.64 13.10
CA ALA A 45 -15.25 15.40 11.74
C ALA A 45 -13.75 15.77 11.60
N ASP A 46 -13.28 16.74 12.37
CA ASP A 46 -11.87 17.18 12.36
C ASP A 46 -10.93 16.19 13.10
N HIS A 47 -11.47 15.29 13.93
CA HIS A 47 -10.72 14.31 14.71
C HIS A 47 -11.06 12.85 14.36
N GLU A 48 -11.83 12.62 13.31
CA GLU A 48 -12.20 11.26 12.91
C GLU A 48 -11.00 10.45 12.47
N CYS A 49 -10.89 9.24 13.02
CA CYS A 49 -9.90 8.24 12.61
C CYS A 49 -10.62 6.97 12.18
N PHE A 50 -10.17 6.41 11.07
CA PHE A 50 -10.71 5.18 10.53
C PHE A 50 -9.70 4.04 10.65
N ILE A 51 -10.20 2.83 10.89
CA ILE A 51 -9.40 1.61 10.91
C ILE A 51 -9.99 0.60 9.94
N THR A 52 -9.13 -0.04 9.15
CA THR A 52 -9.52 -1.06 8.18
C THR A 52 -8.57 -2.24 8.22
N ASP A 53 -9.13 -3.45 8.24
CA ASP A 53 -8.37 -4.67 7.97
C ASP A 53 -8.08 -4.74 6.47
N MET A 54 -6.80 -4.71 6.13
CA MET A 54 -6.30 -4.77 4.76
C MET A 54 -5.79 -6.18 4.38
N SER A 55 -6.23 -7.21 5.12
CA SER A 55 -5.91 -8.60 4.75
C SER A 55 -6.30 -8.88 3.31
N GLY A 56 -5.37 -9.47 2.54
CA GLY A 56 -5.54 -9.68 1.10
C GLY A 56 -5.08 -8.50 0.22
N VAL A 57 -4.68 -7.36 0.78
CA VAL A 57 -4.05 -6.29 -0.02
C VAL A 57 -2.79 -6.82 -0.69
N PHE A 58 -2.58 -6.42 -1.94
CA PHE A 58 -1.33 -6.75 -2.61
C PHE A 58 -0.15 -6.01 -1.98
N TYR A 59 0.78 -6.77 -1.42
CA TYR A 59 2.10 -6.26 -1.08
C TYR A 59 3.17 -7.32 -1.33
N ARG A 60 4.38 -6.89 -1.60
CA ARG A 60 5.56 -7.74 -1.78
C ARG A 60 6.74 -7.12 -1.04
N VAL A 61 7.47 -7.93 -0.31
CA VAL A 61 8.76 -7.57 0.28
C VAL A 61 9.85 -8.11 -0.64
N LEU A 62 10.67 -7.21 -1.14
CA LEU A 62 11.81 -7.54 -1.99
C LEU A 62 13.10 -7.39 -1.21
N SER A 63 13.99 -8.34 -1.35
CA SER A 63 15.31 -8.27 -0.74
C SER A 63 16.38 -8.91 -1.63
N GLY A 64 17.66 -8.69 -1.30
CA GLY A 64 18.78 -9.31 -1.98
C GLY A 64 19.66 -8.32 -2.73
N MET A 65 20.85 -8.77 -3.15
CA MET A 65 21.87 -7.90 -3.75
C MET A 65 21.42 -7.22 -5.04
N ASP A 66 20.53 -7.83 -5.79
CA ASP A 66 20.03 -7.28 -7.06
C ASP A 66 18.71 -6.51 -6.89
N ALA A 67 18.18 -6.35 -5.66
CA ALA A 67 16.89 -5.71 -5.40
C ALA A 67 16.83 -4.26 -5.89
N GLN A 68 17.90 -3.48 -5.68
CA GLN A 68 17.97 -2.11 -6.17
C GLN A 68 17.98 -2.04 -7.71
N ALA A 69 18.73 -2.92 -8.37
CA ALA A 69 18.78 -2.99 -9.83
C ALA A 69 17.41 -3.41 -10.41
N TYR A 70 16.76 -4.36 -9.76
CA TYR A 70 15.41 -4.81 -10.12
C TYR A 70 14.39 -3.68 -10.01
N ILE A 71 14.33 -2.98 -8.88
CA ILE A 71 13.44 -1.83 -8.68
C ILE A 71 13.75 -0.72 -9.70
N SER A 72 15.02 -0.48 -10.01
CA SER A 72 15.45 0.48 -11.03
C SER A 72 14.94 0.12 -12.43
N MET A 73 14.89 -1.15 -12.77
CA MET A 73 14.39 -1.63 -14.06
C MET A 73 12.85 -1.58 -14.09
N LEU A 74 12.19 -1.96 -12.99
CA LEU A 74 10.73 -2.09 -12.87
C LEU A 74 10.05 -0.73 -12.83
N SER A 75 10.56 0.23 -12.04
CA SER A 75 9.94 1.53 -11.79
C SER A 75 10.43 2.61 -12.74
N ALA A 76 9.51 3.32 -13.39
CA ALA A 76 9.82 4.50 -14.19
C ALA A 76 10.09 5.76 -13.35
N THR A 77 9.74 5.75 -12.06
CA THR A 77 9.86 6.89 -11.15
C THR A 77 11.27 6.97 -10.55
N ASP A 78 11.69 8.15 -10.14
CA ASP A 78 12.94 8.34 -9.41
C ASP A 78 12.97 7.52 -8.11
N HIS A 79 14.16 6.99 -7.75
CA HIS A 79 14.29 6.12 -6.60
C HIS A 79 14.00 6.83 -5.28
N ALA A 80 13.36 6.11 -4.38
CA ALA A 80 13.23 6.51 -2.98
C ALA A 80 14.57 6.31 -2.24
N GLY A 81 14.91 7.21 -1.33
CA GLY A 81 15.96 6.98 -0.35
C GLY A 81 15.53 5.97 0.71
N ILE A 82 16.49 5.41 1.46
CA ILE A 82 16.16 4.54 2.60
C ILE A 82 15.28 5.31 3.59
N GLY A 83 14.21 4.70 4.03
CA GLY A 83 13.19 5.31 4.89
C GLY A 83 12.11 6.09 4.13
N ASP A 84 12.17 6.20 2.79
CA ASP A 84 11.16 6.90 2.01
C ASP A 84 10.18 5.93 1.32
N THR A 85 8.97 6.43 1.08
CA THR A 85 7.93 5.78 0.28
C THR A 85 7.52 6.70 -0.86
N ARG A 86 7.37 6.17 -2.07
CA ARG A 86 6.95 6.94 -3.25
C ARG A 86 5.88 6.23 -4.04
N LEU A 87 4.91 7.01 -4.53
CA LEU A 87 4.05 6.57 -5.62
C LEU A 87 4.94 6.39 -6.86
N SER A 88 4.88 5.22 -7.45
CA SER A 88 5.73 4.83 -8.56
C SER A 88 4.91 4.43 -9.77
N CYS A 89 5.47 4.57 -10.97
CA CYS A 89 4.84 4.11 -12.19
C CYS A 89 5.57 2.88 -12.71
N VAL A 90 4.84 1.80 -12.94
CA VAL A 90 5.34 0.59 -13.59
C VAL A 90 4.77 0.50 -14.99
N LEU A 91 5.66 0.35 -15.98
CA LEU A 91 5.30 0.29 -17.40
C LEU A 91 5.58 -1.09 -17.98
N SER A 92 4.79 -1.45 -18.99
CA SER A 92 5.10 -2.57 -19.89
C SER A 92 6.13 -2.15 -20.95
N GLY A 93 6.64 -3.11 -21.71
CA GLY A 93 7.65 -2.87 -22.76
C GLY A 93 7.19 -1.91 -23.87
N ASP A 94 5.88 -1.81 -24.10
CA ASP A 94 5.26 -0.91 -25.08
C ASP A 94 4.94 0.50 -24.52
N GLY A 95 5.38 0.81 -23.29
CA GLY A 95 5.16 2.09 -22.65
C GLY A 95 3.77 2.28 -22.02
N SER A 96 2.91 1.26 -22.03
CA SER A 96 1.62 1.30 -21.34
C SER A 96 1.82 1.17 -19.84
N VAL A 97 0.94 1.79 -19.06
CA VAL A 97 0.96 1.70 -17.62
C VAL A 97 0.43 0.34 -17.15
N ILE A 98 1.21 -0.36 -16.36
CA ILE A 98 0.82 -1.58 -15.64
C ILE A 98 0.07 -1.19 -14.37
N SER A 99 0.70 -0.41 -13.49
CA SER A 99 0.10 0.07 -12.24
C SER A 99 0.87 1.26 -11.65
N TYR A 100 0.30 1.84 -10.58
CA TYR A 100 0.91 2.87 -9.75
C TYR A 100 1.07 2.40 -8.30
N PRO A 101 1.99 1.46 -8.02
CA PRO A 101 2.23 1.03 -6.66
C PRO A 101 2.95 2.10 -5.85
N TYR A 102 2.80 2.05 -4.53
CA TYR A 102 3.73 2.68 -3.62
C TYR A 102 4.95 1.76 -3.44
N ILE A 103 6.14 2.29 -3.67
CA ILE A 103 7.41 1.60 -3.43
C ILE A 103 8.11 2.28 -2.26
N ALA A 104 8.33 1.51 -1.20
CA ALA A 104 9.00 1.92 0.01
C ALA A 104 10.39 1.29 0.07
N HIS A 105 11.42 2.07 0.38
CA HIS A 105 12.80 1.61 0.56
C HIS A 105 13.04 1.40 2.06
N SER A 106 12.76 0.19 2.55
CA SER A 106 12.72 -0.13 3.99
C SER A 106 14.08 -0.40 4.63
N GLY A 107 15.09 -0.71 3.84
CA GLY A 107 16.44 -1.01 4.35
C GLY A 107 17.45 -1.23 3.23
N ASP A 108 18.70 -1.53 3.59
CA ASP A 108 19.74 -1.85 2.62
C ASP A 108 19.30 -3.02 1.72
N ASN A 109 19.14 -2.76 0.42
CA ASN A 109 18.64 -3.72 -0.56
C ASN A 109 17.28 -4.36 -0.18
N GLU A 110 16.44 -3.64 0.55
CA GLU A 110 15.11 -4.09 0.93
C GLU A 110 14.04 -3.07 0.57
N TYR A 111 12.98 -3.54 -0.07
CA TYR A 111 11.87 -2.72 -0.57
C TYR A 111 10.54 -3.38 -0.24
N VAL A 112 9.52 -2.54 -0.04
CA VAL A 112 8.12 -2.98 0.06
C VAL A 112 7.35 -2.34 -1.07
N ILE A 113 6.65 -3.16 -1.86
CA ILE A 113 5.71 -2.70 -2.88
C ILE A 113 4.31 -2.90 -2.33
N LEU A 114 3.49 -1.86 -2.36
CA LEU A 114 2.09 -1.87 -1.96
C LEU A 114 1.24 -1.36 -3.12
N ASP A 115 0.25 -2.14 -3.54
CA ASP A 115 -0.73 -1.74 -4.56
C ASP A 115 -2.15 -2.04 -4.11
N THR A 116 -2.98 -1.00 -4.02
CA THR A 116 -4.40 -1.11 -3.66
C THR A 116 -5.32 -1.03 -4.87
N SER A 117 -4.76 -0.96 -6.09
CA SER A 117 -5.53 -0.84 -7.32
C SER A 117 -6.07 -2.18 -7.82
N ALA A 118 -7.09 -2.13 -8.67
CA ALA A 118 -7.62 -3.31 -9.36
C ALA A 118 -6.60 -4.01 -10.28
N ARG A 119 -5.43 -3.39 -10.52
CA ARG A 119 -4.37 -3.92 -11.39
C ARG A 119 -3.25 -4.63 -10.63
N SER A 120 -3.39 -4.82 -9.34
CA SER A 120 -2.37 -5.45 -8.48
C SER A 120 -1.98 -6.86 -8.96
N GLN A 121 -2.93 -7.66 -9.46
CA GLN A 121 -2.63 -8.97 -10.05
C GLN A 121 -1.82 -8.87 -11.35
N THR A 122 -2.11 -7.86 -12.19
CA THR A 122 -1.31 -7.61 -13.41
C THR A 122 0.11 -7.19 -13.04
N LEU A 123 0.25 -6.38 -11.98
CA LEU A 123 1.55 -6.00 -11.44
C LEU A 123 2.32 -7.22 -10.95
N ASP A 124 1.67 -8.12 -10.21
CA ASP A 124 2.31 -9.34 -9.70
C ASP A 124 2.87 -10.22 -10.81
N MET A 125 2.05 -10.50 -11.82
CA MET A 125 2.49 -11.25 -13.01
C MET A 125 3.63 -10.57 -13.76
N TRP A 126 3.59 -9.24 -13.85
CA TRP A 126 4.65 -8.47 -14.49
C TRP A 126 5.94 -8.50 -13.70
N MET A 127 5.87 -8.39 -12.39
CA MET A 127 7.02 -8.50 -11.49
C MET A 127 7.69 -9.88 -11.61
N ASP A 128 6.90 -10.95 -11.61
CA ASP A 128 7.41 -12.31 -11.80
C ASP A 128 8.09 -12.46 -13.17
N PHE A 129 7.46 -11.96 -14.24
CA PHE A 129 8.06 -11.98 -15.57
C PHE A 129 9.40 -11.24 -15.62
N VAL A 130 9.47 -10.04 -15.03
CA VAL A 130 10.71 -9.22 -15.01
C VAL A 130 11.80 -9.90 -14.20
N GLN A 131 11.47 -10.53 -13.08
CA GLN A 131 12.42 -11.26 -12.25
C GLN A 131 13.11 -12.39 -13.02
N HIS A 132 12.38 -13.09 -13.89
CA HIS A 132 12.87 -14.26 -14.62
C HIS A 132 13.39 -13.94 -16.03
N ILE A 133 13.63 -12.67 -16.35
CA ILE A 133 14.23 -12.27 -17.63
C ILE A 133 15.62 -12.91 -17.74
N LYS A 134 15.89 -13.55 -18.89
CA LYS A 134 17.19 -14.10 -19.23
C LYS A 134 17.82 -13.31 -20.36
N GLN A 135 19.10 -12.99 -20.21
CA GLN A 135 19.94 -12.43 -21.24
C GLN A 135 21.01 -13.48 -21.60
N ASP A 136 20.77 -14.28 -22.63
CA ASP A 136 21.55 -15.46 -22.98
C ASP A 136 21.63 -16.46 -21.82
N THR A 137 22.81 -16.54 -21.17
CA THR A 137 23.08 -17.40 -19.99
C THR A 137 23.04 -16.65 -18.68
N TYR A 138 22.80 -15.33 -18.70
CA TYR A 138 22.80 -14.46 -17.52
C TYR A 138 21.38 -14.15 -17.07
N GLU A 139 21.14 -14.30 -15.79
CA GLU A 139 19.91 -13.92 -15.11
C GLU A 139 20.18 -12.69 -14.23
N PRO A 140 19.83 -11.46 -14.67
CA PRO A 140 20.25 -10.23 -14.01
C PRO A 140 19.66 -10.05 -12.59
N PHE A 141 18.59 -10.78 -12.26
CA PHE A 141 17.87 -10.66 -10.99
C PHE A 141 17.82 -11.98 -10.22
N ALA A 142 18.82 -12.87 -10.43
CA ALA A 142 18.86 -14.17 -9.75
C ALA A 142 18.95 -14.06 -8.20
N ASN A 143 19.47 -12.94 -7.69
CA ASN A 143 19.60 -12.70 -6.24
C ASN A 143 18.52 -11.75 -5.70
N VAL A 144 17.36 -11.67 -6.36
CA VAL A 144 16.18 -10.98 -5.84
C VAL A 144 15.24 -12.01 -5.21
N HIS A 145 14.88 -11.78 -3.97
CA HIS A 145 13.88 -12.56 -3.25
C HIS A 145 12.62 -11.71 -3.12
N ILE A 146 11.48 -12.24 -3.61
CA ILE A 146 10.17 -11.59 -3.53
C ILE A 146 9.28 -12.48 -2.67
N GLU A 147 8.82 -11.96 -1.53
CA GLU A 147 8.08 -12.71 -0.53
C GLU A 147 6.81 -11.98 -0.09
N THR A 148 5.86 -12.75 0.44
CA THR A 148 4.72 -12.24 1.22
C THR A 148 4.77 -12.81 2.63
N TYR A 149 4.18 -12.10 3.58
CA TYR A 149 4.13 -12.55 4.97
C TYR A 149 2.71 -12.58 5.52
N ASP A 150 1.73 -12.93 4.68
CA ASP A 150 0.28 -12.90 5.00
C ASP A 150 -0.10 -13.76 6.22
N GLU A 151 0.62 -14.84 6.48
CA GLU A 151 0.40 -15.66 7.68
C GLU A 151 1.06 -15.10 8.95
N LYS A 152 2.05 -14.20 8.79
CA LYS A 152 2.86 -13.67 9.90
C LYS A 152 2.50 -12.24 10.26
N LEU A 153 2.03 -11.47 9.28
CA LEU A 153 1.71 -10.05 9.40
C LEU A 153 0.26 -9.81 8.97
N VAL A 154 -0.42 -8.96 9.73
CA VAL A 154 -1.76 -8.46 9.38
C VAL A 154 -1.63 -7.00 9.02
N PRO A 155 -1.90 -6.63 7.76
CA PRO A 155 -1.91 -5.24 7.35
C PRO A 155 -3.17 -4.55 7.88
N ILE A 156 -2.97 -3.47 8.64
CA ILE A 156 -4.04 -2.63 9.20
C ILE A 156 -3.84 -1.21 8.70
N ALA A 157 -4.82 -0.66 8.00
CA ALA A 157 -4.82 0.75 7.64
C ALA A 157 -5.43 1.61 8.75
N LEU A 158 -4.74 2.69 9.10
CA LEU A 158 -5.22 3.77 9.95
C LEU A 158 -5.21 5.06 9.14
N TYR A 159 -6.34 5.78 9.09
CA TYR A 159 -6.42 6.98 8.26
C TYR A 159 -7.51 7.95 8.74
N GLY A 160 -7.49 9.17 8.18
CA GLY A 160 -8.36 10.28 8.59
C GLY A 160 -7.62 11.33 9.41
N ASN A 161 -8.29 12.45 9.68
CA ASN A 161 -7.67 13.62 10.31
C ASN A 161 -7.16 13.33 11.75
N GLY A 162 -7.80 12.41 12.46
CA GLY A 162 -7.44 12.04 13.83
C GLY A 162 -6.30 11.01 13.95
N VAL A 163 -5.78 10.48 12.85
CA VAL A 163 -4.83 9.35 12.89
C VAL A 163 -3.52 9.68 13.60
N ASN A 164 -2.97 10.88 13.39
CA ASN A 164 -1.74 11.30 14.06
C ASN A 164 -1.94 11.42 15.57
N GLN A 165 -3.10 11.91 16.00
CA GLN A 165 -3.44 11.97 17.42
C GLN A 165 -3.53 10.57 18.04
N LEU A 166 -4.15 9.61 17.33
CA LEU A 166 -4.19 8.22 17.76
C LEU A 166 -2.78 7.63 17.93
N LEU A 167 -1.91 7.83 16.93
CA LEU A 167 -0.56 7.26 16.95
C LEU A 167 0.34 7.90 18.01
N LEU A 168 0.10 9.14 18.45
CA LEU A 168 0.84 9.77 19.54
C LEU A 168 0.69 9.01 20.87
N ASP A 169 -0.40 8.28 21.08
CA ASP A 169 -0.60 7.47 22.28
C ASP A 169 0.27 6.20 22.30
N TYR A 170 0.76 5.78 21.12
CA TYR A 170 1.55 4.56 20.95
C TYR A 170 3.02 4.79 20.59
N LEU A 171 3.34 5.97 20.05
CA LEU A 171 4.65 6.31 19.51
C LEU A 171 5.31 7.45 20.28
N PRO A 172 6.66 7.54 20.30
CA PRO A 172 7.35 8.73 20.78
C PRO A 172 6.90 9.99 20.01
N GLN A 173 6.75 11.11 20.72
CA GLN A 173 6.24 12.37 20.17
C GLN A 173 7.07 12.91 18.99
N ASP A 174 8.38 12.64 18.98
CA ASP A 174 9.31 13.08 17.91
C ASP A 174 9.52 12.01 16.83
N SER A 175 8.54 11.12 16.64
CA SER A 175 8.66 10.06 15.64
C SER A 175 8.61 10.63 14.22
N ALA A 176 9.63 10.36 13.40
CA ALA A 176 9.70 10.75 11.99
C ALA A 176 8.59 10.11 11.12
N ILE A 177 7.90 9.10 11.65
CA ILE A 177 6.80 8.45 10.93
C ILE A 177 5.64 9.41 10.62
N PHE A 178 5.50 10.51 11.35
CA PHE A 178 4.49 11.55 11.07
C PHE A 178 4.82 12.41 9.84
N GLU A 179 6.03 12.29 9.30
CA GLU A 179 6.39 12.89 8.02
C GLU A 179 5.78 12.06 6.87
N ASN A 180 5.23 12.76 5.88
CA ASN A 180 4.67 12.10 4.70
C ASN A 180 5.73 11.33 3.91
N ARG A 181 5.32 10.27 3.24
CA ARG A 181 6.15 9.46 2.34
C ARG A 181 7.29 8.76 3.06
N ARG A 182 7.00 8.24 4.25
CA ARG A 182 7.97 7.50 5.07
C ARG A 182 7.64 6.02 5.13
N VAL A 183 8.66 5.23 5.38
CA VAL A 183 8.57 3.85 5.84
C VAL A 183 9.54 3.68 7.00
N ASP A 184 9.10 3.03 8.08
CA ASP A 184 9.92 2.80 9.25
C ASP A 184 9.48 1.56 10.02
N VAL A 185 10.37 0.99 10.80
CA VAL A 185 10.06 -0.04 11.78
C VAL A 185 9.78 0.65 13.11
N ILE A 186 8.52 0.60 13.54
CA ILE A 186 8.06 1.27 14.75
C ILE A 186 7.77 0.28 15.87
N SER A 187 7.76 0.76 17.09
CA SER A 187 7.38 -0.02 18.27
C SER A 187 6.13 0.59 18.89
N LEU A 188 5.02 -0.12 18.81
CA LEU A 188 3.76 0.25 19.46
C LEU A 188 3.77 -0.26 20.90
N ASP A 189 3.30 0.57 21.86
CA ASP A 189 3.32 0.24 23.30
C ASP A 189 4.69 -0.28 23.80
N ALA A 190 5.77 0.23 23.21
CA ALA A 190 7.16 -0.12 23.53
C ALA A 190 7.57 -1.59 23.32
N HIS A 191 6.69 -2.48 22.83
CA HIS A 191 7.02 -3.90 22.66
C HIS A 191 6.46 -4.58 21.42
N ILE A 192 5.53 -3.96 20.68
CA ILE A 192 4.97 -4.52 19.46
C ILE A 192 5.66 -3.86 18.26
N THR A 193 6.67 -4.52 17.74
CA THR A 193 7.40 -4.04 16.57
C THR A 193 6.62 -4.35 15.31
N CYS A 194 6.37 -3.35 14.47
CA CYS A 194 5.75 -3.50 13.17
C CYS A 194 6.38 -2.58 12.13
N LEU A 195 6.27 -2.96 10.86
CA LEU A 195 6.61 -2.07 9.75
C LEU A 195 5.44 -1.12 9.53
N CYS A 196 5.73 0.15 9.37
CA CYS A 196 4.76 1.19 9.09
C CYS A 196 5.09 1.91 7.79
N LEU A 197 4.16 1.95 6.86
CA LEU A 197 4.22 2.76 5.65
C LEU A 197 3.30 3.97 5.82
N HIS A 198 3.81 5.16 5.50
CA HIS A 198 3.08 6.41 5.46
C HIS A 198 3.16 7.02 4.04
N PRO A 199 2.42 6.48 3.07
CA PRO A 199 2.54 6.85 1.66
C PRO A 199 2.01 8.26 1.36
N CYS A 200 1.01 8.74 2.11
CA CYS A 200 0.44 10.07 1.94
C CYS A 200 -0.12 10.60 3.27
N GLN A 201 -0.45 11.89 3.29
CA GLN A 201 -0.97 12.56 4.49
C GLN A 201 -2.20 11.83 5.06
N SER A 202 -2.20 11.65 6.37
CA SER A 202 -3.31 11.05 7.12
C SER A 202 -3.69 9.63 6.68
N TRP A 203 -2.72 8.84 6.17
CA TRP A 203 -2.92 7.44 5.85
C TRP A 203 -1.69 6.59 6.19
N TYR A 204 -1.86 5.57 7.01
CA TYR A 204 -0.80 4.67 7.48
C TYR A 204 -1.19 3.22 7.26
N MET A 205 -0.23 2.39 6.79
CA MET A 205 -0.34 0.94 6.79
C MET A 205 0.60 0.37 7.84
N LEU A 206 0.02 -0.33 8.82
CA LEU A 206 0.76 -1.05 9.85
C LEU A 206 0.76 -2.54 9.52
N PHE A 207 1.93 -3.13 9.37
CA PHE A 207 2.09 -4.58 9.24
C PHE A 207 2.31 -5.17 10.62
N VAL A 208 1.22 -5.49 11.29
CA VAL A 208 1.22 -5.93 12.70
C VAL A 208 1.49 -7.43 12.76
N PRO A 209 2.42 -7.93 13.62
CA PRO A 209 2.59 -9.36 13.79
C PRO A 209 1.28 -10.05 14.17
N ALA A 210 0.97 -11.17 13.50
CA ALA A 210 -0.31 -11.90 13.60
C ALA A 210 -0.75 -12.16 15.05
N LYS A 211 0.20 -12.53 15.93
CA LYS A 211 -0.06 -12.78 17.36
C LYS A 211 -0.57 -11.56 18.13
N TYR A 212 -0.33 -10.33 17.64
CA TYR A 212 -0.76 -9.08 18.27
C TYR A 212 -1.90 -8.38 17.52
N ALA A 213 -2.27 -8.85 16.33
CA ALA A 213 -3.23 -8.16 15.48
C ALA A 213 -4.59 -7.93 16.16
N ARG A 214 -5.16 -8.96 16.82
CA ARG A 214 -6.42 -8.82 17.57
C ARG A 214 -6.31 -7.85 18.76
N LEU A 215 -5.17 -7.86 19.45
CA LEU A 215 -4.92 -6.93 20.57
C LEU A 215 -4.90 -5.50 20.06
N MET A 216 -4.11 -5.23 19.01
CA MET A 216 -3.99 -3.88 18.44
C MET A 216 -5.31 -3.39 17.83
N TRP A 217 -6.05 -4.27 17.12
CA TRP A 217 -7.37 -3.96 16.59
C TRP A 217 -8.32 -3.46 17.68
N ARG A 218 -8.43 -4.21 18.78
CA ARG A 218 -9.28 -3.84 19.93
C ARG A 218 -8.77 -2.59 20.64
N SER A 219 -7.45 -2.45 20.79
CA SER A 219 -6.82 -1.28 21.42
C SER A 219 -7.15 0.00 20.64
N PHE A 220 -7.00 0.01 19.32
CA PHE A 220 -7.38 1.15 18.49
C PHE A 220 -8.89 1.46 18.56
N LEU A 221 -9.74 0.44 18.52
CA LEU A 221 -11.20 0.61 18.62
C LEU A 221 -11.69 1.02 20.01
N SER A 222 -10.83 1.01 21.05
CA SER A 222 -11.19 1.51 22.37
C SER A 222 -11.35 3.04 22.41
N PHE A 223 -10.80 3.75 21.43
CA PHE A 223 -11.00 5.19 21.27
C PHE A 223 -12.32 5.47 20.56
N THR A 224 -13.17 6.30 21.15
CA THR A 224 -14.52 6.58 20.65
C THR A 224 -14.57 7.24 19.27
N TYR A 225 -13.50 7.92 18.89
CA TYR A 225 -13.35 8.58 17.60
C TYR A 225 -12.77 7.68 16.51
N VAL A 226 -12.36 6.44 16.84
CA VAL A 226 -11.88 5.46 15.86
C VAL A 226 -13.05 4.60 15.39
N LYS A 227 -13.28 4.54 14.08
CA LYS A 227 -14.39 3.83 13.47
C LYS A 227 -13.90 2.78 12.48
N PRO A 228 -14.40 1.54 12.56
CA PRO A 228 -14.05 0.52 11.57
C PRO A 228 -14.71 0.87 10.22
N LYS A 229 -13.96 0.67 9.13
CA LYS A 229 -14.42 0.90 7.76
C LYS A 229 -14.14 -0.31 6.88
N PRO A 230 -14.94 -0.52 5.82
CA PRO A 230 -14.71 -1.58 4.85
C PRO A 230 -13.38 -1.43 4.12
N TYR A 231 -12.89 -2.55 3.55
CA TYR A 231 -11.68 -2.60 2.74
C TYR A 231 -11.65 -1.54 1.63
N GLN A 232 -12.74 -1.48 0.83
CA GLN A 232 -12.82 -0.55 -0.29
C GLN A 232 -12.72 0.93 0.14
N HIS A 233 -13.26 1.28 1.32
CA HIS A 233 -13.19 2.65 1.81
C HIS A 233 -11.74 3.11 2.07
N ALA A 234 -10.87 2.23 2.58
CA ALA A 234 -9.46 2.57 2.78
C ALA A 234 -8.72 2.73 1.44
N CYS A 235 -9.03 1.89 0.44
CA CYS A 235 -8.49 2.01 -0.91
C CYS A 235 -8.94 3.32 -1.58
N ASP A 236 -10.23 3.65 -1.51
CA ASP A 236 -10.79 4.88 -2.08
C ASP A 236 -10.20 6.13 -1.42
N TYR A 237 -10.01 6.10 -0.10
CA TYR A 237 -9.39 7.21 0.63
C TYR A 237 -7.94 7.45 0.19
N LEU A 238 -7.15 6.38 0.01
CA LEU A 238 -5.78 6.47 -0.49
C LEU A 238 -5.75 7.00 -1.94
N CYS A 239 -6.67 6.53 -2.78
CA CYS A 239 -6.78 6.94 -4.19
C CYS A 239 -7.34 8.35 -4.37
N ALA A 240 -8.16 8.86 -3.45
CA ALA A 240 -8.75 10.20 -3.53
C ALA A 240 -7.70 11.33 -3.56
N GLY A 241 -6.48 11.07 -3.09
CA GLY A 241 -5.34 11.98 -3.20
C GLY A 241 -4.63 11.94 -4.54
N LEU A 242 -5.00 11.03 -5.45
CA LEU A 242 -4.42 10.92 -6.78
C LEU A 242 -5.21 11.76 -7.80
N PRO A 243 -4.53 12.33 -8.80
CA PRO A 243 -5.21 12.96 -9.94
C PRO A 243 -6.12 11.98 -10.69
N ASP A 244 -7.23 12.46 -11.20
CA ASP A 244 -8.22 11.64 -11.94
C ASP A 244 -7.58 10.88 -13.10
N GLU A 245 -6.58 11.47 -13.78
CA GLU A 245 -5.86 10.85 -14.90
C GLU A 245 -5.04 9.62 -14.48
N LEU A 246 -4.70 9.50 -13.19
CA LEU A 246 -3.97 8.37 -12.64
C LEU A 246 -4.90 7.30 -12.04
N ASN A 247 -6.20 7.52 -12.08
CA ASN A 247 -7.15 6.58 -11.50
C ASN A 247 -7.25 5.29 -12.32
N VAL A 248 -6.68 4.21 -11.82
CA VAL A 248 -6.64 2.87 -12.45
C VAL A 248 -7.74 1.96 -11.90
N ASN A 249 -8.96 2.48 -11.79
CA ASN A 249 -10.11 1.68 -11.31
C ASN A 249 -10.65 0.68 -12.36
N SER A 250 -10.04 0.59 -13.53
CA SER A 250 -10.41 -0.38 -14.56
C SER A 250 -9.24 -1.29 -14.92
N ASN A 251 -9.55 -2.53 -15.30
CA ASN A 251 -8.57 -3.47 -15.87
C ASN A 251 -8.18 -3.11 -17.31
N ASP A 252 -8.70 -2.02 -17.87
CA ASP A 252 -8.40 -1.58 -19.21
C ASP A 252 -6.95 -1.09 -19.32
N LYS A 253 -6.39 -1.28 -20.52
CA LYS A 253 -5.03 -0.81 -20.82
C LYS A 253 -4.98 0.71 -20.69
N LEU A 254 -4.16 1.22 -19.75
CA LEU A 254 -3.98 2.64 -19.54
C LEU A 254 -2.76 3.13 -20.33
N THR A 255 -3.00 4.02 -21.29
CA THR A 255 -1.93 4.65 -22.06
C THR A 255 -1.90 6.14 -21.75
N LEU A 256 -0.87 6.58 -21.02
CA LEU A 256 -0.63 7.99 -20.74
C LEU A 256 0.61 8.48 -21.48
N THR A 257 0.59 9.76 -21.85
CA THR A 257 1.75 10.35 -22.53
C THR A 257 2.88 10.63 -21.53
N TYR A 258 4.11 10.63 -22.03
CA TYR A 258 5.28 11.03 -21.25
C TYR A 258 5.08 12.36 -20.53
N ARG A 259 4.45 13.33 -21.19
CA ARG A 259 4.18 14.66 -20.61
C ARG A 259 3.29 14.60 -19.38
N VAL A 260 2.22 13.81 -19.41
CA VAL A 260 1.32 13.64 -18.26
C VAL A 260 2.06 13.00 -17.11
N LEU A 261 2.74 11.86 -17.33
CA LEU A 261 3.50 11.17 -16.29
C LEU A 261 4.62 12.05 -15.71
N LYS A 262 5.27 12.86 -16.55
CA LYS A 262 6.33 13.79 -16.11
C LYS A 262 5.78 14.91 -15.24
N ASN A 263 4.59 15.43 -15.53
CA ASN A 263 3.95 16.47 -14.70
C ASN A 263 3.69 15.99 -13.27
N TYR A 264 3.43 14.70 -13.09
CA TYR A 264 3.24 14.08 -11.76
C TYR A 264 4.52 13.48 -11.15
N ASN A 265 5.68 13.71 -11.77
CA ASN A 265 6.98 13.15 -11.35
C ASN A 265 6.98 11.60 -11.28
N LEU A 266 6.22 10.96 -12.15
CA LEU A 266 6.11 9.50 -12.23
C LEU A 266 7.05 8.87 -13.25
N VAL A 267 7.80 9.68 -14.00
CA VAL A 267 8.84 9.20 -14.92
C VAL A 267 10.11 10.02 -14.76
N ARG A 268 11.24 9.35 -14.67
CA ARG A 268 12.56 9.96 -14.66
C ARG A 268 13.02 10.28 -16.09
N SER A 269 14.11 11.02 -16.21
CA SER A 269 14.57 11.52 -17.50
C SER A 269 15.45 10.53 -18.28
N ASP A 270 16.05 9.56 -17.60
CA ASP A 270 16.83 8.51 -18.24
C ASP A 270 15.94 7.43 -18.91
N THR A 271 16.55 6.47 -19.58
CA THR A 271 15.85 5.39 -20.31
C THR A 271 16.19 4.01 -19.77
N SER A 272 16.65 3.91 -18.53
CA SER A 272 17.11 2.67 -17.92
C SER A 272 16.00 1.81 -17.30
N TYR A 273 14.74 2.18 -17.50
CA TYR A 273 13.56 1.42 -17.05
C TYR A 273 12.76 0.83 -18.22
N ILE A 274 11.97 -0.17 -17.94
CA ILE A 274 11.13 -0.84 -18.96
C ILE A 274 10.09 0.14 -19.52
N GLY A 275 9.92 0.13 -20.85
CA GLY A 275 8.96 1.00 -21.55
C GLY A 275 9.45 2.42 -21.84
N ALA A 276 10.63 2.81 -21.34
CA ALA A 276 11.14 4.18 -21.47
C ALA A 276 11.26 4.66 -22.92
N ARG A 277 11.73 3.80 -23.83
CA ARG A 277 11.94 4.17 -25.25
C ARG A 277 10.61 4.42 -25.95
N GLU A 278 9.69 3.50 -25.81
CA GLU A 278 8.34 3.61 -26.43
C GLU A 278 7.57 4.81 -25.88
N LEU A 279 7.60 5.01 -24.56
CA LEU A 279 6.98 6.16 -23.91
C LEU A 279 7.54 7.50 -24.45
N GLN A 280 8.86 7.58 -24.74
CA GLN A 280 9.48 8.80 -25.26
C GLN A 280 9.20 9.03 -26.75
N THR A 281 8.95 7.98 -27.54
CA THR A 281 8.59 8.12 -28.95
C THR A 281 7.16 8.65 -29.13
N THR A 282 6.28 8.39 -28.18
CA THR A 282 4.90 8.94 -28.12
C THR A 282 4.86 10.40 -27.65
N LYS A 283 5.94 11.16 -27.79
CA LYS A 283 5.97 12.61 -27.52
C LYS A 283 5.11 13.35 -28.54
N GLY A 284 3.79 13.30 -28.35
CA GLY A 284 2.80 14.07 -29.04
C GLY A 284 2.19 15.14 -28.14
#